data_60155dd8aa9244f0b94581eec1054189
#
_entry.id   60155dd8aa9244f0b94581eec1054189
#
_cell.length_a   1.000
_cell.length_b   1.000
_cell.length_c   1.000
_cell.angle_alpha   90.00
_cell.angle_beta   90.00
_cell.angle_gamma   90.00
#
_symmetry.space_group_name_H-M   'P 1'
#
loop_
_entity.id
_entity.type
_entity.pdbx_description
1 polymer ?
#
loop_
_entity_poly.entity_id
_entity_poly.type
_entity_poly.pdbx_seq_one_letter_code
_entity_poly.pdbx_strand_id
1 'polypeptide(L)'
;DNTTVKAHGATLFLHGWYEVITMQGAENITVEGISILYNRPPSTIGRIVESNEEWFEAEFDTERYRFIDEKVTGRLHFFDNVRNRLYTGWASKKELIAPGKIRFTSKSNPAVGDNFVLRHGGHYRPAIMVKECENVTFRDVKIHSQPGMGIVGHLTKDIMIDNLQVVPEVGSVISSNTDATHFTSCSGTITIQNSKFKGQGDDCTNIHGYYYRMYPEADNKIEIKIEGADLHALSLDYPQIGDTMVVIDNKNMSEQGRYTVQSVDTSSVDWK
;
A
#
# COMPACT_ATOMS: atom_id res chain seq x y z
N ASP A 1 11.48 -19.58 -12.73
CA ASP A 1 10.64 -19.46 -13.93
C ASP A 1 9.74 -20.67 -14.08
N ASN A 2 8.57 -20.52 -14.72
CA ASN A 2 7.59 -21.59 -14.92
C ASN A 2 7.19 -22.29 -13.60
N THR A 3 6.95 -21.53 -12.54
CA THR A 3 6.70 -22.06 -11.18
C THR A 3 5.23 -21.84 -10.80
N THR A 4 4.59 -22.90 -10.30
CA THR A 4 3.27 -22.82 -9.70
C THR A 4 3.32 -23.18 -8.23
N VAL A 5 2.90 -22.26 -7.36
CA VAL A 5 2.72 -22.49 -5.92
C VAL A 5 1.24 -22.75 -5.66
N LYS A 6 0.89 -23.96 -5.25
CA LYS A 6 -0.48 -24.36 -4.88
C LYS A 6 -0.60 -24.51 -3.38
N ALA A 7 -1.45 -23.71 -2.77
CA ALA A 7 -1.61 -23.64 -1.32
C ALA A 7 -3.07 -23.66 -0.88
N HIS A 8 -3.91 -24.38 -1.61
CA HIS A 8 -5.35 -24.43 -1.36
C HIS A 8 -5.68 -24.89 0.07
N GLY A 9 -6.36 -24.02 0.81
CA GLY A 9 -6.72 -24.22 2.20
C GLY A 9 -5.61 -23.93 3.22
N ALA A 10 -4.41 -23.55 2.77
CA ALA A 10 -3.33 -23.16 3.66
C ALA A 10 -3.50 -21.70 4.13
N THR A 11 -3.23 -21.46 5.41
CA THR A 11 -3.10 -20.13 5.98
C THR A 11 -1.71 -19.93 6.55
N LEU A 12 -1.03 -18.91 6.09
CA LEU A 12 0.25 -18.49 6.66
C LEU A 12 0.00 -17.50 7.80
N PHE A 13 0.36 -17.91 9.01
CA PHE A 13 0.36 -17.05 10.20
C PHE A 13 1.74 -16.46 10.42
N LEU A 14 1.89 -15.17 10.24
CA LEU A 14 3.18 -14.49 10.33
C LEU A 14 3.38 -13.90 11.72
N HIS A 15 4.50 -14.23 12.35
CA HIS A 15 4.89 -13.72 13.67
C HIS A 15 5.69 -12.42 13.62
N GLY A 16 5.88 -11.85 12.45
CA GLY A 16 6.53 -10.56 12.21
C GLY A 16 5.96 -9.89 10.99
N TRP A 17 6.31 -8.64 10.78
CA TRP A 17 5.84 -7.87 9.63
C TRP A 17 6.83 -7.99 8.47
N TYR A 18 6.74 -9.07 7.73
CA TYR A 18 7.60 -9.41 6.60
C TYR A 18 6.83 -9.44 5.28
N GLU A 19 7.54 -9.31 4.18
CA GLU A 19 7.05 -9.76 2.89
C GLU A 19 6.90 -11.28 2.92
N VAL A 20 5.74 -11.77 2.52
CA VAL A 20 5.43 -13.21 2.54
C VAL A 20 6.01 -13.89 1.32
N ILE A 21 5.85 -13.23 0.17
CA ILE A 21 6.33 -13.69 -1.12
C ILE A 21 7.02 -12.52 -1.80
N THR A 22 8.26 -12.73 -2.22
CA THR A 22 9.01 -11.81 -3.06
C THR A 22 9.41 -12.52 -4.34
N MET A 23 9.09 -11.92 -5.47
CA MET A 23 9.46 -12.38 -6.81
C MET A 23 10.27 -11.28 -7.48
N GLN A 24 11.41 -11.62 -8.06
CA GLN A 24 12.22 -10.67 -8.80
C GLN A 24 12.84 -11.32 -10.03
N GLY A 25 12.69 -10.66 -11.19
CA GLY A 25 13.26 -11.10 -12.45
C GLY A 25 12.76 -12.48 -12.91
N ALA A 26 11.53 -12.85 -12.55
CA ALA A 26 10.98 -14.18 -12.80
C ALA A 26 9.87 -14.15 -13.86
N GLU A 27 9.69 -15.27 -14.58
CA GLU A 27 8.69 -15.40 -15.64
C GLU A 27 7.75 -16.58 -15.40
N ASN A 28 6.49 -16.42 -15.81
CA ASN A 28 5.45 -17.45 -15.80
C ASN A 28 5.22 -18.04 -14.39
N ILE A 29 4.93 -17.18 -13.43
CA ILE A 29 4.71 -17.56 -12.04
C ILE A 29 3.21 -17.57 -11.74
N THR A 30 2.75 -18.62 -11.07
CA THR A 30 1.38 -18.70 -10.55
C THR A 30 1.40 -18.98 -9.06
N VAL A 31 0.64 -18.19 -8.29
CA VAL A 31 0.37 -18.42 -6.86
C VAL A 31 -1.13 -18.58 -6.67
N GLU A 32 -1.54 -19.70 -6.10
CA GLU A 32 -2.97 -19.98 -5.92
C GLU A 32 -3.31 -20.59 -4.56
N GLY A 33 -4.49 -20.18 -4.03
CA GLY A 33 -5.14 -20.81 -2.89
C GLY A 33 -4.59 -20.44 -1.52
N ILE A 34 -3.73 -19.42 -1.40
CA ILE A 34 -3.08 -19.04 -0.13
C ILE A 34 -3.89 -18.01 0.64
N SER A 35 -3.95 -18.14 1.97
CA SER A 35 -4.43 -17.12 2.89
C SER A 35 -3.28 -16.58 3.74
N ILE A 36 -3.24 -15.26 3.95
CA ILE A 36 -2.20 -14.56 4.70
C ILE A 36 -2.82 -13.83 5.88
N LEU A 37 -2.28 -14.07 7.07
CA LEU A 37 -2.71 -13.46 8.32
C LEU A 37 -1.51 -13.16 9.21
N TYR A 38 -1.51 -12.02 9.88
CA TYR A 38 -0.47 -11.61 10.80
C TYR A 38 -0.92 -11.88 12.24
N ASN A 39 -0.15 -12.67 12.99
CA ASN A 39 -0.45 -13.03 14.39
C ASN A 39 -0.53 -11.80 15.31
N ARG A 40 0.35 -10.83 15.08
CA ARG A 40 0.22 -9.49 15.66
C ARG A 40 -0.44 -8.58 14.62
N PRO A 41 -1.70 -8.16 14.84
CA PRO A 41 -2.35 -7.22 13.93
C PRO A 41 -1.54 -5.93 13.76
N PRO A 42 -1.42 -5.38 12.54
CA PRO A 42 -0.67 -4.14 12.30
C PRO A 42 -1.42 -2.89 12.80
N SER A 43 -2.63 -3.09 13.27
CA SER A 43 -3.50 -2.04 13.81
C SER A 43 -4.27 -2.55 15.03
N THR A 44 -4.62 -1.64 15.93
CA THR A 44 -5.51 -1.89 17.07
C THR A 44 -6.85 -1.26 16.78
N ILE A 45 -7.92 -2.01 17.01
CA ILE A 45 -9.30 -1.53 16.86
C ILE A 45 -9.83 -1.16 18.23
N GLY A 46 -10.26 0.08 18.37
CA GLY A 46 -10.94 0.59 19.56
C GLY A 46 -12.34 1.10 19.23
N ARG A 47 -13.06 1.49 20.24
CA ARG A 47 -14.37 2.12 20.14
C ARG A 47 -14.32 3.52 20.69
N ILE A 48 -14.89 4.49 19.99
CA ILE A 48 -15.05 5.86 20.49
C ILE A 48 -16.11 5.86 21.59
N VAL A 49 -15.70 6.30 22.78
CA VAL A 49 -16.59 6.35 23.96
C VAL A 49 -16.98 7.77 24.34
N GLU A 50 -16.14 8.74 23.98
CA GLU A 50 -16.42 10.17 24.18
C GLU A 50 -15.76 11.00 23.08
N SER A 51 -16.39 12.09 22.67
CA SER A 51 -15.87 12.96 21.59
C SER A 51 -16.44 14.37 21.69
N ASN A 52 -15.60 15.34 21.33
CA ASN A 52 -15.97 16.76 21.17
C ASN A 52 -15.05 17.41 20.11
N GLU A 53 -15.12 18.72 19.96
CA GLU A 53 -14.37 19.48 18.95
C GLU A 53 -12.85 19.57 19.21
N GLU A 54 -12.38 19.19 20.42
CA GLU A 54 -10.98 19.34 20.81
C GLU A 54 -10.28 17.98 21.00
N TRP A 55 -11.03 16.97 21.43
CA TRP A 55 -10.49 15.63 21.71
C TRP A 55 -11.56 14.54 21.60
N PHE A 56 -11.10 13.29 21.53
CA PHE A 56 -11.94 12.11 21.68
C PHE A 56 -11.23 11.07 22.55
N GLU A 57 -12.01 10.18 23.14
CA GLU A 57 -11.51 9.01 23.88
C GLU A 57 -11.93 7.72 23.17
N ALA A 58 -11.00 6.79 23.12
CA ALA A 58 -11.22 5.46 22.57
C ALA A 58 -10.84 4.39 23.60
N GLU A 59 -11.68 3.38 23.73
CA GLU A 59 -11.42 2.17 24.52
C GLU A 59 -11.04 1.01 23.62
N PHE A 60 -10.09 0.20 24.12
CA PHE A 60 -9.48 -0.91 23.41
C PHE A 60 -9.48 -2.17 24.27
N ASP A 61 -9.64 -3.33 23.65
CA ASP A 61 -9.48 -4.62 24.30
C ASP A 61 -8.00 -4.87 24.62
N THR A 62 -7.60 -4.77 25.88
CA THR A 62 -6.23 -4.95 26.35
C THR A 62 -5.76 -6.41 26.34
N GLU A 63 -6.67 -7.38 26.34
CA GLU A 63 -6.31 -8.79 26.20
C GLU A 63 -5.92 -9.12 24.76
N ARG A 64 -6.70 -8.61 23.80
CA ARG A 64 -6.44 -8.77 22.38
C ARG A 64 -5.25 -7.92 21.91
N TYR A 65 -5.11 -6.71 22.42
CA TYR A 65 -4.11 -5.72 22.00
C TYR A 65 -3.15 -5.34 23.13
N ARG A 66 -2.30 -6.27 23.54
CA ARG A 66 -1.32 -6.07 24.62
C ARG A 66 -0.25 -5.01 24.35
N PHE A 67 -0.18 -4.51 23.11
CA PHE A 67 0.78 -3.54 22.60
C PHE A 67 0.17 -2.15 22.31
N ILE A 68 -0.96 -1.84 22.96
CA ILE A 68 -1.74 -0.62 22.68
C ILE A 68 -0.99 0.69 22.94
N ASP A 69 -0.01 0.67 23.85
CA ASP A 69 0.77 1.85 24.22
C ASP A 69 1.92 2.17 23.26
N GLU A 70 2.09 1.39 22.21
CA GLU A 70 3.10 1.64 21.21
C GLU A 70 2.84 2.94 20.43
N LYS A 71 3.88 3.41 19.76
CA LYS A 71 3.86 4.66 19.00
C LYS A 71 2.74 4.69 17.96
N VAL A 72 1.93 5.74 18.03
CA VAL A 72 0.87 6.04 17.06
C VAL A 72 1.45 6.87 15.92
N THR A 73 1.14 6.54 14.69
CA THR A 73 1.40 7.40 13.51
C THR A 73 0.36 8.53 13.46
N GLY A 74 0.73 9.68 12.89
CA GLY A 74 -0.13 10.88 12.88
C GLY A 74 -1.48 10.73 12.17
N ARG A 75 -1.59 9.87 11.15
CA ARG A 75 -2.84 9.62 10.41
C ARG A 75 -3.68 8.58 11.13
N LEU A 76 -4.91 8.95 11.46
CA LEU A 76 -5.88 8.10 12.14
C LEU A 76 -6.94 7.62 11.15
N HIS A 77 -7.51 6.45 11.41
CA HIS A 77 -8.68 5.97 10.69
C HIS A 77 -9.82 5.76 11.68
N PHE A 78 -11.01 6.11 11.23
CA PHE A 78 -12.26 5.84 11.91
C PHE A 78 -13.14 4.99 10.99
N PHE A 79 -13.98 4.15 11.55
CA PHE A 79 -14.96 3.40 10.81
C PHE A 79 -16.36 3.77 11.30
N ASP A 80 -17.09 4.46 10.42
CA ASP A 80 -18.50 4.83 10.61
C ASP A 80 -19.35 3.55 10.54
N ASN A 81 -19.82 3.10 11.69
CA ASN A 81 -20.60 1.87 11.80
C ASN A 81 -22.00 1.98 11.16
N VAL A 82 -22.52 3.20 10.99
CA VAL A 82 -23.83 3.44 10.36
C VAL A 82 -23.70 3.41 8.84
N ARG A 83 -22.67 4.09 8.30
CA ARG A 83 -22.46 4.17 6.85
C ARG A 83 -21.55 3.08 6.29
N ASN A 84 -20.98 2.25 7.16
CA ASN A 84 -20.08 1.13 6.81
C ASN A 84 -18.89 1.61 5.95
N ARG A 85 -18.20 2.66 6.39
CA ARG A 85 -17.07 3.26 5.66
C ARG A 85 -15.94 3.69 6.58
N LEU A 86 -14.70 3.57 6.06
CA LEU A 86 -13.53 4.22 6.66
C LEU A 86 -13.49 5.71 6.31
N TYR A 87 -13.00 6.51 7.25
CA TYR A 87 -12.64 7.91 7.03
C TYR A 87 -11.39 8.25 7.87
N THR A 88 -10.72 9.32 7.52
CA THR A 88 -9.43 9.69 8.12
C THR A 88 -9.54 10.93 8.99
N GLY A 89 -8.63 11.04 9.96
CA GLY A 89 -8.45 12.21 10.78
C GLY A 89 -7.01 12.30 11.30
N TRP A 90 -6.77 13.27 12.16
CA TRP A 90 -5.45 13.55 12.72
C TRP A 90 -5.53 13.77 14.21
N ALA A 91 -4.53 13.33 14.98
CA ALA A 91 -4.33 13.70 16.36
C ALA A 91 -2.94 14.30 16.54
N SER A 92 -2.87 15.35 17.36
CA SER A 92 -1.62 16.02 17.72
C SER A 92 -0.97 15.44 18.97
N LYS A 93 -1.77 14.85 19.86
CA LYS A 93 -1.32 14.29 21.14
C LYS A 93 -2.18 13.10 21.51
N LYS A 94 -1.59 12.16 22.27
CA LYS A 94 -2.31 11.08 22.96
C LYS A 94 -1.95 11.07 24.42
N GLU A 95 -2.88 10.62 25.24
CA GLU A 95 -2.74 10.49 26.69
C GLU A 95 -3.44 9.21 27.16
N LEU A 96 -2.72 8.34 27.88
CA LEU A 96 -3.29 7.15 28.50
C LEU A 96 -4.10 7.59 29.73
N ILE A 97 -5.43 7.45 29.66
CA ILE A 97 -6.35 7.86 30.75
C ILE A 97 -6.53 6.72 31.77
N ALA A 98 -6.61 5.49 31.25
CA ALA A 98 -6.72 4.27 32.06
C ALA A 98 -6.22 3.08 31.23
N PRO A 99 -5.99 1.91 31.82
CA PRO A 99 -5.67 0.72 31.03
C PRO A 99 -6.69 0.51 29.89
N GLY A 100 -6.20 0.46 28.65
CA GLY A 100 -7.03 0.30 27.47
C GLY A 100 -7.86 1.52 27.07
N LYS A 101 -7.71 2.69 27.71
CA LYS A 101 -8.42 3.91 27.37
C LYS A 101 -7.45 5.06 27.07
N ILE A 102 -7.52 5.58 25.87
CA ILE A 102 -6.63 6.65 25.38
C ILE A 102 -7.44 7.86 24.94
N ARG A 103 -7.02 9.04 25.38
CA ARG A 103 -7.51 10.33 24.87
C ARG A 103 -6.60 10.85 23.78
N PHE A 104 -7.19 11.31 22.70
CA PHE A 104 -6.51 11.91 21.56
C PHE A 104 -6.93 13.36 21.40
N THR A 105 -5.99 14.30 21.43
CA THR A 105 -6.24 15.70 21.05
C THR A 105 -6.40 15.78 19.54
N SER A 106 -7.61 16.08 19.09
CA SER A 106 -7.98 16.03 17.69
C SER A 106 -9.21 16.88 17.40
N LYS A 107 -9.23 17.54 16.25
CA LYS A 107 -10.39 18.24 15.72
C LYS A 107 -11.30 17.37 14.85
N SER A 108 -11.03 16.07 14.80
CA SER A 108 -11.77 15.15 13.92
C SER A 108 -13.19 14.88 14.37
N ASN A 109 -13.50 15.07 15.66
CA ASN A 109 -14.82 14.89 16.29
C ASN A 109 -15.57 13.63 15.79
N PRO A 110 -15.01 12.43 15.95
CA PRO A 110 -15.64 11.20 15.49
C PRO A 110 -16.92 10.91 16.30
N ALA A 111 -17.87 10.20 15.70
CA ALA A 111 -19.09 9.84 16.40
C ALA A 111 -18.83 8.82 17.52
N VAL A 112 -19.46 9.03 18.69
CA VAL A 112 -19.45 8.05 19.77
C VAL A 112 -20.11 6.75 19.28
N GLY A 113 -19.43 5.63 19.53
CA GLY A 113 -19.84 4.32 19.06
C GLY A 113 -19.18 3.88 17.74
N ASP A 114 -18.52 4.78 17.00
CA ASP A 114 -17.70 4.40 15.86
C ASP A 114 -16.46 3.62 16.29
N ASN A 115 -15.93 2.81 15.36
CA ASN A 115 -14.63 2.18 15.59
C ASN A 115 -13.50 3.16 15.26
N PHE A 116 -12.45 3.07 16.08
CA PHE A 116 -11.21 3.77 15.88
C PHE A 116 -10.10 2.79 15.54
N VAL A 117 -9.30 3.10 14.51
CA VAL A 117 -8.18 2.28 14.06
C VAL A 117 -6.88 3.00 14.37
N LEU A 118 -6.13 2.44 15.30
CA LEU A 118 -4.79 2.87 15.66
C LEU A 118 -3.78 2.05 14.85
N ARG A 119 -3.13 2.66 13.88
CA ARG A 119 -2.08 1.99 13.10
C ARG A 119 -0.74 2.05 13.82
N HIS A 120 -0.07 0.89 13.93
CA HIS A 120 1.25 0.78 14.58
C HIS A 120 2.40 1.01 13.61
N GLY A 121 2.15 0.99 12.32
CA GLY A 121 3.08 1.30 11.26
C GLY A 121 2.43 2.16 10.17
N GLY A 122 3.24 2.86 9.39
CA GLY A 122 2.79 3.58 8.20
C GLY A 122 2.84 2.67 6.96
N HIS A 123 3.52 3.13 5.92
CA HIS A 123 3.88 2.31 4.78
C HIS A 123 4.93 1.29 5.21
N TYR A 124 4.51 0.07 5.43
CA TYR A 124 5.39 -1.05 5.71
C TYR A 124 5.54 -1.91 4.45
N ARG A 125 6.32 -2.99 4.53
CA ARG A 125 6.51 -3.89 3.39
C ARG A 125 5.19 -4.51 2.95
N PRO A 126 4.96 -4.76 1.65
CA PRO A 126 3.76 -5.43 1.16
C PRO A 126 3.72 -6.90 1.61
N ALA A 127 2.54 -7.53 1.53
CA ALA A 127 2.44 -8.97 1.72
C ALA A 127 3.14 -9.71 0.58
N ILE A 128 2.92 -9.25 -0.66
CA ILE A 128 3.50 -9.84 -1.86
C ILE A 128 4.15 -8.73 -2.69
N MET A 129 5.44 -8.92 -3.00
CA MET A 129 6.23 -8.06 -3.87
C MET A 129 6.54 -8.77 -5.18
N VAL A 130 6.24 -8.12 -6.30
CA VAL A 130 6.53 -8.60 -7.65
C VAL A 130 7.33 -7.53 -8.38
N LYS A 131 8.59 -7.80 -8.67
CA LYS A 131 9.50 -6.82 -9.25
C LYS A 131 10.17 -7.37 -10.51
N GLU A 132 10.13 -6.59 -11.59
CA GLU A 132 10.83 -6.95 -12.84
C GLU A 132 10.46 -8.36 -13.36
N CYS A 133 9.19 -8.75 -13.18
CA CYS A 133 8.67 -10.06 -13.58
C CYS A 133 7.84 -9.97 -14.87
N GLU A 134 7.59 -11.11 -15.50
CA GLU A 134 6.69 -11.23 -16.65
C GLU A 134 5.72 -12.38 -16.48
N ASN A 135 4.44 -12.18 -16.85
CA ASN A 135 3.37 -13.17 -16.81
C ASN A 135 3.16 -13.78 -15.41
N VAL A 136 2.69 -12.95 -14.48
CA VAL A 136 2.46 -13.36 -13.09
C VAL A 136 0.96 -13.49 -12.83
N THR A 137 0.55 -14.62 -12.28
CA THR A 137 -0.85 -14.93 -11.95
C THR A 137 -1.05 -15.15 -10.45
N PHE A 138 -2.02 -14.46 -9.88
CA PHE A 138 -2.55 -14.71 -8.55
C PHE A 138 -3.98 -15.21 -8.65
N ARG A 139 -4.28 -16.38 -8.05
CA ARG A 139 -5.62 -16.96 -8.05
C ARG A 139 -6.02 -17.42 -6.66
N ASP A 140 -7.26 -17.11 -6.24
CA ASP A 140 -7.79 -17.53 -4.93
C ASP A 140 -6.91 -17.11 -3.74
N VAL A 141 -6.33 -15.91 -3.79
CA VAL A 141 -5.46 -15.38 -2.72
C VAL A 141 -6.29 -14.57 -1.74
N LYS A 142 -6.01 -14.73 -0.44
CA LYS A 142 -6.66 -13.95 0.62
C LYS A 142 -5.62 -13.26 1.49
N ILE A 143 -5.84 -11.98 1.76
CA ILE A 143 -5.02 -11.18 2.67
C ILE A 143 -5.98 -10.54 3.68
N HIS A 144 -5.87 -10.91 4.95
CA HIS A 144 -6.82 -10.48 5.98
C HIS A 144 -6.33 -9.31 6.83
N SER A 145 -5.02 -9.22 7.02
CA SER A 145 -4.40 -8.10 7.72
C SER A 145 -3.02 -7.85 7.15
N GLN A 146 -2.65 -6.58 6.97
CA GLN A 146 -1.40 -6.21 6.31
C GLN A 146 -0.85 -4.90 6.88
N PRO A 147 0.42 -4.84 7.32
CA PRO A 147 1.02 -3.62 7.86
C PRO A 147 1.35 -2.55 6.81
N GLY A 148 1.38 -2.91 5.54
CA GLY A 148 1.58 -2.03 4.40
C GLY A 148 0.51 -2.24 3.34
N MET A 149 0.94 -2.54 2.11
CA MET A 149 0.11 -2.86 0.95
C MET A 149 -0.10 -4.36 0.81
N GLY A 150 -1.15 -4.78 0.13
CA GLY A 150 -1.40 -6.20 -0.14
C GLY A 150 -0.44 -6.75 -1.19
N ILE A 151 -0.71 -6.53 -2.47
CA ILE A 151 0.16 -6.94 -3.59
C ILE A 151 0.77 -5.69 -4.22
N VAL A 152 2.08 -5.65 -4.37
CA VAL A 152 2.80 -4.59 -5.09
C VAL A 152 3.48 -5.18 -6.31
N GLY A 153 3.22 -4.61 -7.48
CA GLY A 153 3.93 -4.86 -8.72
C GLY A 153 4.78 -3.66 -9.11
N HIS A 154 6.03 -3.89 -9.49
CA HIS A 154 6.92 -2.85 -9.96
C HIS A 154 7.69 -3.34 -11.18
N LEU A 155 7.71 -2.54 -12.27
CA LEU A 155 8.36 -2.89 -13.54
C LEU A 155 7.98 -4.30 -14.06
N THR A 156 6.77 -4.75 -13.75
CA THR A 156 6.29 -6.10 -14.08
C THR A 156 5.35 -6.03 -15.27
N LYS A 157 5.50 -6.97 -16.16
CA LYS A 157 4.68 -7.07 -17.38
C LYS A 157 3.67 -8.21 -17.25
N ASP A 158 2.42 -7.95 -17.67
CA ASP A 158 1.33 -8.92 -17.73
C ASP A 158 1.01 -9.59 -16.38
N ILE A 159 0.09 -8.97 -15.64
CA ILE A 159 -0.34 -9.42 -14.31
C ILE A 159 -1.82 -9.85 -14.38
N MET A 160 -2.10 -11.08 -13.97
CA MET A 160 -3.44 -11.61 -13.83
C MET A 160 -3.78 -11.82 -12.34
N ILE A 161 -4.84 -11.20 -11.87
CA ILE A 161 -5.40 -11.38 -10.52
C ILE A 161 -6.84 -11.85 -10.65
N ASP A 162 -7.10 -13.07 -10.16
CA ASP A 162 -8.42 -13.68 -10.19
C ASP A 162 -8.81 -14.16 -8.79
N ASN A 163 -9.95 -13.67 -8.28
CA ASN A 163 -10.46 -13.95 -6.96
C ASN A 163 -9.48 -13.61 -5.81
N LEU A 164 -8.88 -12.41 -5.87
CA LEU A 164 -8.15 -11.85 -4.74
C LEU A 164 -9.13 -11.25 -3.74
N GLN A 165 -8.97 -11.59 -2.47
CA GLN A 165 -9.74 -11.01 -1.37
C GLN A 165 -8.81 -10.31 -0.39
N VAL A 166 -8.76 -8.98 -0.42
CA VAL A 166 -8.11 -8.17 0.62
C VAL A 166 -9.22 -7.61 1.51
N VAL A 167 -9.52 -8.35 2.56
CA VAL A 167 -10.68 -8.09 3.44
C VAL A 167 -10.28 -8.23 4.91
N PRO A 168 -10.90 -7.48 5.84
CA PRO A 168 -10.62 -7.61 7.25
C PRO A 168 -10.84 -9.02 7.78
N GLU A 169 -10.04 -9.43 8.74
CA GLU A 169 -10.36 -10.62 9.53
C GLU A 169 -11.59 -10.38 10.40
N VAL A 170 -12.16 -11.45 10.95
CA VAL A 170 -13.32 -11.38 11.84
C VAL A 170 -13.01 -10.52 13.06
N GLY A 171 -13.84 -9.53 13.33
CA GLY A 171 -13.66 -8.57 14.42
C GLY A 171 -12.72 -7.41 14.10
N SER A 172 -12.28 -7.26 12.85
CA SER A 172 -11.54 -6.08 12.36
C SER A 172 -12.37 -5.29 11.35
N VAL A 173 -12.01 -4.03 11.15
CA VAL A 173 -12.59 -3.13 10.14
C VAL A 173 -11.58 -2.72 9.07
N ILE A 174 -10.30 -3.08 9.27
CA ILE A 174 -9.19 -2.76 8.36
C ILE A 174 -8.49 -4.04 7.90
N SER A 175 -8.14 -4.12 6.63
CA SER A 175 -7.45 -5.26 6.00
C SER A 175 -6.01 -4.94 5.63
N SER A 176 -5.72 -3.70 5.23
CA SER A 176 -4.36 -3.23 4.93
C SER A 176 -4.19 -1.82 5.46
N ASN A 177 -2.98 -1.48 5.90
CA ASN A 177 -2.71 -0.12 6.38
C ASN A 177 -2.71 0.91 5.25
N THR A 178 -2.47 0.46 4.04
CA THR A 178 -2.49 1.25 2.81
C THR A 178 -3.27 0.50 1.72
N ASP A 179 -2.79 0.46 0.49
CA ASP A 179 -3.53 -0.08 -0.66
C ASP A 179 -3.72 -1.60 -0.61
N ALA A 180 -4.79 -2.09 -1.22
CA ALA A 180 -4.93 -3.53 -1.43
C ALA A 180 -4.00 -4.02 -2.55
N THR A 181 -3.91 -3.27 -3.65
CA THR A 181 -2.95 -3.53 -4.74
C THR A 181 -2.34 -2.24 -5.24
N HIS A 182 -1.07 -2.28 -5.61
CA HIS A 182 -0.33 -1.12 -6.08
C HIS A 182 0.62 -1.52 -7.21
N PHE A 183 0.44 -0.96 -8.40
CA PHE A 183 1.23 -1.28 -9.59
C PHE A 183 1.92 -0.03 -10.11
N THR A 184 3.25 -0.04 -10.06
CA THR A 184 4.07 1.10 -10.47
C THR A 184 4.92 0.72 -11.67
N SER A 185 4.85 1.54 -12.72
CA SER A 185 5.64 1.36 -13.95
C SER A 185 5.53 -0.04 -14.56
N CYS A 186 4.39 -0.68 -14.35
CA CYS A 186 4.07 -1.96 -14.96
C CYS A 186 3.63 -1.77 -16.42
N SER A 187 3.79 -2.81 -17.22
CA SER A 187 3.47 -2.79 -18.66
C SER A 187 2.61 -3.98 -19.08
N GLY A 188 2.22 -4.02 -20.35
CA GLY A 188 1.32 -5.04 -20.86
C GLY A 188 -0.09 -4.89 -20.31
N THR A 189 -0.68 -5.98 -19.83
CA THR A 189 -2.06 -6.01 -19.33
C THR A 189 -2.08 -6.33 -17.84
N ILE A 190 -2.75 -5.49 -17.06
CA ILE A 190 -3.09 -5.78 -15.65
C ILE A 190 -4.58 -6.13 -15.61
N THR A 191 -4.89 -7.38 -15.30
CA THR A 191 -6.27 -7.87 -15.18
C THR A 191 -6.59 -8.14 -13.71
N ILE A 192 -7.64 -7.52 -13.19
CA ILE A 192 -8.19 -7.79 -11.85
C ILE A 192 -9.66 -8.17 -12.03
N GLN A 193 -9.99 -9.41 -11.71
CA GLN A 193 -11.35 -9.93 -11.86
C GLN A 193 -11.80 -10.75 -10.65
N ASN A 194 -13.11 -10.87 -10.45
CA ASN A 194 -13.75 -11.65 -9.39
C ASN A 194 -13.26 -11.31 -7.97
N SER A 195 -12.64 -10.15 -7.79
CA SER A 195 -11.89 -9.78 -6.58
C SER A 195 -12.73 -8.92 -5.63
N LYS A 196 -12.35 -8.92 -4.35
CA LYS A 196 -13.05 -8.16 -3.31
C LYS A 196 -12.06 -7.40 -2.44
N PHE A 197 -12.23 -6.10 -2.38
CA PHE A 197 -11.43 -5.20 -1.54
C PHE A 197 -12.34 -4.52 -0.53
N LYS A 198 -11.98 -4.57 0.75
CA LYS A 198 -12.72 -3.93 1.84
C LYS A 198 -11.77 -3.55 2.98
N GLY A 199 -11.92 -2.34 3.50
CA GLY A 199 -11.21 -1.90 4.69
C GLY A 199 -9.74 -1.57 4.44
N GLN A 200 -9.38 -1.08 3.27
CA GLN A 200 -8.06 -0.54 3.00
C GLN A 200 -7.89 0.82 3.67
N GLY A 201 -6.70 1.07 4.20
CA GLY A 201 -6.36 2.37 4.78
C GLY A 201 -6.05 3.46 3.74
N ASP A 202 -5.98 3.09 2.46
CA ASP A 202 -5.84 3.95 1.29
C ASP A 202 -6.59 3.35 0.10
N ASP A 203 -5.98 3.20 -1.08
CA ASP A 203 -6.66 2.80 -2.31
C ASP A 203 -6.99 1.29 -2.37
N CYS A 204 -8.07 0.95 -3.06
CA CYS A 204 -8.35 -0.44 -3.42
C CYS A 204 -7.34 -0.95 -4.46
N THR A 205 -7.01 -0.09 -5.43
CA THR A 205 -6.03 -0.36 -6.48
C THR A 205 -5.42 0.97 -6.92
N ASN A 206 -4.11 1.05 -6.95
CA ASN A 206 -3.38 2.16 -7.51
C ASN A 206 -2.52 1.67 -8.67
N ILE A 207 -2.62 2.31 -9.84
CA ILE A 207 -1.84 1.97 -11.04
C ILE A 207 -1.28 3.27 -11.60
N HIS A 208 0.03 3.42 -11.59
CA HIS A 208 0.67 4.63 -12.08
C HIS A 208 2.10 4.39 -12.59
N GLY A 209 2.62 5.34 -13.37
CA GLY A 209 4.03 5.54 -13.64
C GLY A 209 4.54 6.76 -12.90
N TYR A 210 5.75 7.16 -13.19
CA TYR A 210 6.35 8.38 -12.64
C TYR A 210 6.42 9.46 -13.71
N TYR A 211 6.29 10.72 -13.26
CA TYR A 211 6.68 11.88 -14.03
C TYR A 211 8.07 12.31 -13.60
N TYR A 212 8.94 12.57 -14.59
CA TYR A 212 10.28 13.08 -14.35
C TYR A 212 10.31 14.58 -14.58
N ARG A 213 11.01 15.33 -13.77
CA ARG A 213 11.41 16.67 -14.14
C ARG A 213 12.55 16.60 -15.14
N MET A 214 12.38 17.34 -16.21
CA MET A 214 13.33 17.42 -17.31
C MET A 214 14.11 18.74 -17.23
N TYR A 215 15.41 18.64 -17.28
CA TYR A 215 16.33 19.77 -17.35
C TYR A 215 17.09 19.66 -18.67
N PRO A 216 16.81 20.55 -19.65
CA PRO A 216 17.53 20.54 -20.92
C PRO A 216 19.02 20.81 -20.74
N GLU A 217 19.84 19.98 -21.34
CA GLU A 217 21.25 20.21 -21.54
C GLU A 217 21.54 20.54 -23.02
N ALA A 218 22.82 20.76 -23.38
CA ALA A 218 23.19 20.96 -24.79
C ALA A 218 23.08 19.65 -25.60
N ASP A 219 22.93 19.78 -26.91
CA ASP A 219 23.08 18.70 -27.89
C ASP A 219 22.08 17.54 -27.75
N ASN A 220 20.80 17.85 -27.61
CA ASN A 220 19.73 16.86 -27.48
C ASN A 220 19.84 15.95 -26.25
N LYS A 221 20.55 16.41 -25.21
CA LYS A 221 20.62 15.76 -23.92
C LYS A 221 19.69 16.42 -22.92
N ILE A 222 19.11 15.60 -22.08
CA ILE A 222 18.32 16.05 -20.94
C ILE A 222 18.79 15.33 -19.68
N GLU A 223 18.88 16.06 -18.58
CA GLU A 223 18.91 15.47 -17.26
C GLU A 223 17.48 15.24 -16.78
N ILE A 224 17.18 14.05 -16.28
CA ILE A 224 15.88 13.76 -15.67
C ILE A 224 16.04 13.53 -14.16
N LYS A 225 15.10 14.04 -13.38
CA LYS A 225 15.05 13.83 -11.92
C LYS A 225 13.69 13.31 -11.52
N ILE A 226 13.70 12.29 -10.67
CA ILE A 226 12.51 11.87 -9.93
C ILE A 226 12.48 12.73 -8.68
N GLU A 227 11.45 13.59 -8.56
CA GLU A 227 11.27 14.43 -7.38
C GLU A 227 9.98 14.03 -6.66
N GLY A 228 10.04 13.96 -5.34
CA GLY A 228 8.88 13.75 -4.48
C GLY A 228 9.06 12.68 -3.42
N ALA A 229 8.07 12.60 -2.54
CA ALA A 229 8.04 11.67 -1.41
C ALA A 229 7.82 10.19 -1.83
N ASP A 230 7.51 9.95 -3.09
CA ASP A 230 7.22 8.63 -3.65
C ASP A 230 8.48 7.82 -4.03
N LEU A 231 9.64 8.24 -3.53
CA LEU A 231 10.87 7.43 -3.50
C LEU A 231 10.74 6.15 -2.66
N HIS A 232 9.53 5.71 -2.38
CA HIS A 232 9.22 4.33 -1.98
C HIS A 232 9.44 3.33 -3.14
N ALA A 233 9.81 3.84 -4.30
CA ALA A 233 10.27 3.04 -5.42
C ALA A 233 11.46 2.20 -4.96
N LEU A 234 11.23 0.92 -4.84
CA LEU A 234 12.22 -0.09 -4.45
C LEU A 234 13.36 -0.23 -5.48
N SER A 235 13.26 0.50 -6.58
CA SER A 235 14.29 0.73 -7.60
C SER A 235 13.95 2.00 -8.35
N LEU A 236 14.95 2.70 -8.82
CA LEU A 236 14.76 3.81 -9.73
C LEU A 236 14.24 3.26 -11.07
N ASP A 237 13.03 3.68 -11.42
CA ASP A 237 12.50 3.51 -12.76
C ASP A 237 13.08 4.63 -13.63
N TYR A 238 13.88 4.31 -14.60
CA TYR A 238 14.43 5.25 -15.56
C TYR A 238 14.18 4.73 -16.98
N PRO A 239 14.05 5.63 -17.96
CA PRO A 239 13.77 5.25 -19.34
C PRO A 239 14.84 4.33 -19.90
N GLN A 240 14.43 3.35 -20.69
CA GLN A 240 15.32 2.43 -21.38
C GLN A 240 15.55 2.91 -22.82
N ILE A 241 16.65 2.45 -23.44
CA ILE A 241 16.92 2.72 -24.86
C ILE A 241 15.76 2.15 -25.69
N GLY A 242 15.19 2.98 -26.55
CA GLY A 242 14.03 2.65 -27.36
C GLY A 242 12.68 3.10 -26.79
N ASP A 243 12.62 3.50 -25.51
CA ASP A 243 11.41 4.03 -24.91
C ASP A 243 10.98 5.35 -25.56
N THR A 244 9.69 5.63 -25.53
CA THR A 244 9.13 6.91 -25.96
C THR A 244 8.91 7.81 -24.77
N MET A 245 9.67 8.89 -24.69
CA MET A 245 9.47 9.97 -23.72
C MET A 245 8.47 10.98 -24.28
N VAL A 246 7.40 11.23 -23.52
CA VAL A 246 6.42 12.28 -23.83
C VAL A 246 6.71 13.47 -22.95
N VAL A 247 7.07 14.59 -23.56
CA VAL A 247 7.26 15.86 -22.85
C VAL A 247 5.93 16.59 -22.73
N ILE A 248 5.58 16.95 -21.52
CA ILE A 248 4.32 17.65 -21.21
C ILE A 248 4.59 18.97 -20.49
N ASP A 249 3.74 19.95 -20.73
CA ASP A 249 3.70 21.19 -19.93
C ASP A 249 3.08 20.89 -18.55
N ASN A 250 3.79 21.20 -17.49
CA ASN A 250 3.35 20.89 -16.13
C ASN A 250 2.19 21.74 -15.58
N LYS A 251 1.78 22.80 -16.31
CA LYS A 251 0.69 23.68 -15.90
C LYS A 251 -0.66 23.21 -16.45
N ASN A 252 -0.67 22.66 -17.64
CA ASN A 252 -1.91 22.32 -18.34
C ASN A 252 -1.92 20.89 -18.91
N MET A 253 -0.86 20.10 -18.67
CA MET A 253 -0.69 18.72 -19.13
C MET A 253 -0.72 18.57 -20.66
N SER A 254 -0.48 19.67 -21.43
CA SER A 254 -0.41 19.57 -22.87
C SER A 254 0.90 18.92 -23.35
N GLU A 255 0.79 18.05 -24.32
CA GLU A 255 1.93 17.42 -24.97
C GLU A 255 2.74 18.47 -25.76
N GLN A 256 4.06 18.49 -25.52
CA GLN A 256 5.01 19.38 -26.20
C GLN A 256 5.86 18.62 -27.22
N GLY A 257 5.93 17.32 -27.12
CA GLY A 257 6.64 16.48 -28.06
C GLY A 257 6.85 15.04 -27.58
N ARG A 258 7.25 14.19 -28.53
CA ARG A 258 7.61 12.79 -28.28
C ARG A 258 9.01 12.52 -28.79
N TYR A 259 9.80 11.83 -28.00
CA TYR A 259 11.21 11.57 -28.30
C TYR A 259 11.54 10.13 -27.98
N THR A 260 12.32 9.48 -28.83
CA THR A 260 12.80 8.13 -28.57
C THR A 260 14.15 8.21 -27.84
N VAL A 261 14.28 7.49 -26.75
CA VAL A 261 15.52 7.40 -25.97
C VAL A 261 16.59 6.68 -26.80
N GLN A 262 17.71 7.36 -27.05
CA GLN A 262 18.83 6.82 -27.83
C GLN A 262 19.94 6.27 -26.92
N SER A 263 20.14 6.87 -25.78
CA SER A 263 21.13 6.45 -24.79
C SER A 263 20.71 6.90 -23.39
N VAL A 264 21.17 6.20 -22.38
CA VAL A 264 20.95 6.52 -20.97
C VAL A 264 22.29 6.47 -20.24
N ASP A 265 22.59 7.51 -19.47
CA ASP A 265 23.75 7.57 -18.60
C ASP A 265 23.26 7.61 -17.15
N THR A 266 23.56 6.57 -16.40
CA THR A 266 23.20 6.44 -14.96
C THR A 266 24.40 6.58 -14.05
N SER A 267 25.57 7.01 -14.55
CA SER A 267 26.83 7.08 -13.79
C SER A 267 26.77 8.05 -12.61
N SER A 268 25.88 9.05 -12.67
CA SER A 268 25.68 10.05 -11.60
C SER A 268 24.56 9.68 -10.62
N VAL A 269 23.92 8.54 -10.77
CA VAL A 269 22.79 8.13 -9.92
C VAL A 269 23.30 7.61 -8.57
N ASP A 270 22.81 8.19 -7.48
CA ASP A 270 23.07 7.69 -6.12
C ASP A 270 22.09 6.54 -5.80
N TRP A 271 22.57 5.31 -5.87
CA TRP A 271 21.79 4.08 -5.66
C TRP A 271 21.66 3.70 -4.17
N LYS A 272 21.70 4.65 -3.23
CA LYS A 272 21.56 4.37 -1.80
C LYS A 272 20.19 3.89 -1.40
#